data_cbfbd2de7564bab62047b81ad5645ee7
#
_entry.id   cbfbd2de7564bab62047b81ad5645ee7
#
_cell.length_a   1.000
_cell.length_b   1.000
_cell.length_c   1.000
_cell.angle_alpha   90.00
_cell.angle_beta   90.00
_cell.angle_gamma   90.00
#
_symmetry.space_group_name_H-M   'P 1'
#
loop_
_entity.id
_entity.type
_entity.pdbx_description
1 polymer ?
#
loop_
_entity_poly.entity_id
_entity_poly.type
_entity_poly.pdbx_seq_one_letter_code
_entity_poly.pdbx_strand_id
1 'polypeptide(L)'
;QKVVFAYDFIQTQALNDFTGLVHFCQELGAKLHLLYVNTPDNFKDTAQVLNQMDTFLEAHGLFGKIEKHIYNDHTIEDGITAFAHIYQMDLIALTTHGYGGFRRFLHHSITENLVNFSDKNLLCLHF
;
A
#
# COMPACT_ATOMS: atom_id res chain seq x y z
N GLN A 1 7.47 -9.66 -11.32
CA GLN A 1 7.66 -8.63 -10.30
C GLN A 1 6.38 -8.39 -9.53
N LYS A 2 6.54 -8.03 -8.27
CA LYS A 2 5.42 -7.75 -7.38
C LYS A 2 5.54 -6.34 -6.82
N VAL A 3 4.42 -5.62 -6.87
CA VAL A 3 4.32 -4.26 -6.35
C VAL A 3 3.21 -4.24 -5.31
N VAL A 4 3.47 -3.65 -4.15
CA VAL A 4 2.45 -3.47 -3.13
C VAL A 4 2.15 -1.98 -2.96
N PHE A 5 0.86 -1.65 -2.95
CA PHE A 5 0.37 -0.30 -2.66
C PHE A 5 -0.24 -0.31 -1.26
N ALA A 6 0.40 0.37 -0.33
CA ALA A 6 -0.04 0.45 1.05
C ALA A 6 -0.78 1.77 1.28
N TYR A 7 -2.03 1.69 1.74
CA TYR A 7 -2.89 2.85 1.84
C TYR A 7 -3.99 2.58 2.87
N ASP A 8 -4.68 3.61 3.32
CA ASP A 8 -5.77 3.44 4.28
C ASP A 8 -7.14 3.23 3.61
N PHE A 9 -7.25 3.48 2.33
CA PHE A 9 -8.45 3.24 1.53
C PHE A 9 -9.71 3.97 2.04
N ILE A 10 -9.51 5.11 2.69
CA ILE A 10 -10.62 5.94 3.16
C ILE A 10 -11.22 6.73 2.00
N GLN A 11 -10.39 7.13 1.07
CA GLN A 11 -10.80 7.93 -0.09
C GLN A 11 -11.70 7.09 -1.01
N THR A 12 -12.86 7.64 -1.35
CA THR A 12 -13.83 6.94 -2.20
C THR A 12 -13.77 7.36 -3.66
N GLN A 13 -13.05 8.44 -3.96
CA GLN A 13 -12.91 8.93 -5.33
C GLN A 13 -11.72 8.31 -6.01
N ALA A 14 -11.77 8.26 -7.35
CA ALA A 14 -10.63 7.78 -8.12
C ALA A 14 -9.43 8.71 -7.95
N LEU A 15 -8.25 8.11 -7.84
CA LEU A 15 -6.99 8.82 -7.64
C LEU A 15 -6.15 8.66 -8.89
N ASN A 16 -5.79 9.79 -9.53
CA ASN A 16 -5.02 9.77 -10.78
C ASN A 16 -3.67 9.08 -10.61
N ASP A 17 -3.03 9.28 -9.48
CA ASP A 17 -1.72 8.66 -9.24
C ASP A 17 -1.83 7.15 -9.10
N PHE A 18 -2.94 6.65 -8.55
CA PHE A 18 -3.16 5.21 -8.52
C PHE A 18 -3.38 4.65 -9.92
N THR A 19 -4.12 5.38 -10.75
CA THR A 19 -4.29 4.99 -12.17
C THR A 19 -2.93 4.90 -12.86
N GLY A 20 -2.06 5.86 -12.60
CA GLY A 20 -0.69 5.84 -13.12
C GLY A 20 0.11 4.63 -12.64
N LEU A 21 -0.05 4.28 -11.36
CA LEU A 21 0.61 3.11 -10.81
C LEU A 21 0.12 1.82 -11.48
N VAL A 22 -1.17 1.71 -11.73
CA VAL A 22 -1.74 0.55 -12.41
C VAL A 22 -1.13 0.42 -13.81
N HIS A 23 -1.06 1.53 -14.56
CA HIS A 23 -0.45 1.52 -15.89
C HIS A 23 1.03 1.14 -15.84
N PHE A 24 1.75 1.67 -14.86
CA PHE A 24 3.16 1.35 -14.65
C PHE A 24 3.36 -0.15 -14.44
N CYS A 25 2.53 -0.75 -13.59
CA CYS A 25 2.59 -2.18 -13.33
C CYS A 25 2.27 -2.99 -14.58
N GLN A 26 1.26 -2.55 -15.35
CA GLN A 26 0.90 -3.24 -16.59
C GLN A 26 2.04 -3.21 -17.60
N GLU A 27 2.71 -2.09 -17.75
CA GLU A 27 3.83 -1.96 -18.66
C GLU A 27 5.01 -2.84 -18.28
N LEU A 28 5.25 -2.99 -16.97
CA LEU A 28 6.33 -3.83 -16.47
C LEU A 28 5.97 -5.32 -16.44
N GLY A 29 4.70 -5.66 -16.63
CA GLY A 29 4.23 -7.01 -16.38
C GLY A 29 4.27 -7.38 -14.91
N ALA A 30 4.19 -6.38 -14.03
CA ALA A 30 4.24 -6.58 -12.58
C ALA A 30 2.83 -6.79 -12.03
N LYS A 31 2.74 -7.62 -10.98
CA LYS A 31 1.48 -7.85 -10.29
C LYS A 31 1.35 -6.84 -9.16
N LEU A 32 0.23 -6.13 -9.14
CA LEU A 32 -0.07 -5.14 -8.11
C LEU A 32 -0.92 -5.77 -7.01
N HIS A 33 -0.56 -5.47 -5.76
CA HIS A 33 -1.28 -5.90 -4.57
C HIS A 33 -1.67 -4.68 -3.76
N LEU A 34 -2.84 -4.72 -3.13
CA LEU A 34 -3.23 -3.70 -2.16
C LEU A 34 -2.94 -4.21 -0.75
N LEU A 35 -2.48 -3.32 0.11
CA LEU A 35 -2.18 -3.66 1.50
C LEU A 35 -2.78 -2.63 2.45
N TYR A 36 -3.51 -3.12 3.44
CA TYR A 36 -3.91 -2.35 4.60
C TYR A 36 -3.22 -2.93 5.83
N VAL A 37 -2.51 -2.09 6.58
CA VAL A 37 -1.90 -2.52 7.84
C VAL A 37 -2.82 -2.14 8.99
N ASN A 38 -3.23 -3.14 9.75
CA ASN A 38 -4.10 -2.96 10.91
C ASN A 38 -3.23 -2.87 12.16
N THR A 39 -3.45 -1.85 12.99
CA THR A 39 -2.66 -1.61 14.19
C THR A 39 -3.54 -1.54 15.42
N PRO A 40 -2.99 -1.80 16.63
CA PRO A 40 -3.80 -1.79 17.85
C PRO A 40 -4.44 -0.43 18.16
N ASP A 41 -3.77 0.67 17.82
CA ASP A 41 -4.27 2.01 18.11
C ASP A 41 -5.27 2.52 17.08
N ASN A 42 -5.42 1.82 15.97
CA ASN A 42 -6.38 2.19 14.94
C ASN A 42 -6.96 0.93 14.30
N PHE A 43 -7.51 0.08 15.13
CA PHE A 43 -8.03 -1.21 14.69
C PHE A 43 -9.34 -1.04 13.93
N LYS A 44 -9.45 -1.69 12.79
CA LYS A 44 -10.70 -1.82 12.03
C LYS A 44 -10.95 -3.29 11.75
N ASP A 45 -12.21 -3.70 11.79
CA ASP A 45 -12.51 -5.10 11.49
C ASP A 45 -12.28 -5.42 10.00
N THR A 46 -12.06 -6.68 9.74
CA THR A 46 -11.72 -7.16 8.40
C THR A 46 -12.80 -6.81 7.38
N ALA A 47 -14.07 -6.98 7.74
CA ALA A 47 -15.16 -6.69 6.80
C ALA A 47 -15.18 -5.23 6.39
N GLN A 48 -14.94 -4.33 7.33
CA GLN A 48 -14.91 -2.90 7.04
C GLN A 48 -13.74 -2.57 6.09
N VAL A 49 -12.56 -3.10 6.36
CA VAL A 49 -11.39 -2.84 5.54
C VAL A 49 -11.57 -3.38 4.13
N LEU A 50 -12.06 -4.61 4.00
CA LEU A 50 -12.29 -5.20 2.68
C LEU A 50 -13.32 -4.39 1.89
N ASN A 51 -14.36 -3.91 2.55
CA ASN A 51 -15.36 -3.08 1.89
C ASN A 51 -14.76 -1.77 1.39
N GLN A 52 -13.91 -1.14 2.19
CA GLN A 52 -13.22 0.09 1.79
C GLN A 52 -12.28 -0.15 0.59
N MET A 53 -11.56 -1.26 0.61
CA MET A 53 -10.68 -1.63 -0.50
C MET A 53 -11.48 -1.90 -1.78
N ASP A 54 -12.60 -2.59 -1.66
CA ASP A 54 -13.48 -2.86 -2.80
C ASP A 54 -14.07 -1.59 -3.38
N THR A 55 -14.50 -0.66 -2.53
CA THR A 55 -15.01 0.63 -2.97
C THR A 55 -13.93 1.41 -3.72
N PHE A 56 -12.71 1.39 -3.20
CA PHE A 56 -11.58 2.03 -3.86
C PHE A 56 -11.32 1.42 -5.23
N LEU A 57 -11.29 0.10 -5.32
CA LEU A 57 -11.07 -0.58 -6.59
C LEU A 57 -12.21 -0.33 -7.57
N GLU A 58 -13.45 -0.31 -7.08
CA GLU A 58 -14.61 -0.05 -7.92
C GLU A 58 -14.56 1.34 -8.55
N ALA A 59 -14.10 2.33 -7.78
CA ALA A 59 -13.92 3.69 -8.29
C ALA A 59 -12.92 3.75 -9.45
N HIS A 60 -12.03 2.78 -9.55
CA HIS A 60 -11.03 2.68 -10.61
C HIS A 60 -11.39 1.65 -11.69
N GLY A 61 -12.57 1.04 -11.59
CA GLY A 61 -12.97 0.01 -12.56
C GLY A 61 -12.19 -1.29 -12.40
N LEU A 62 -11.64 -1.55 -11.22
CA LEU A 62 -10.74 -2.68 -10.97
C LEU A 62 -11.27 -3.67 -9.92
N PHE A 63 -12.57 -3.62 -9.64
CA PHE A 63 -13.17 -4.52 -8.66
C PHE A 63 -12.90 -5.98 -9.03
N GLY A 64 -12.38 -6.73 -8.06
CA GLY A 64 -12.08 -8.13 -8.25
C GLY A 64 -10.84 -8.43 -9.08
N LYS A 65 -10.09 -7.42 -9.51
CA LYS A 65 -8.93 -7.61 -10.40
C LYS A 65 -7.59 -7.49 -9.70
N ILE A 66 -7.56 -6.99 -8.48
CA ILE A 66 -6.33 -6.78 -7.72
C ILE A 66 -6.45 -7.48 -6.38
N GLU A 67 -5.41 -8.19 -5.97
CA GLU A 67 -5.38 -8.90 -4.71
C GLU A 67 -5.30 -7.93 -3.54
N LYS A 68 -6.12 -8.19 -2.53
CA LYS A 68 -6.21 -7.37 -1.32
C LYS A 68 -5.59 -8.12 -0.16
N HIS A 69 -4.84 -7.41 0.68
CA HIS A 69 -4.21 -7.99 1.86
C HIS A 69 -4.44 -7.10 3.06
N ILE A 70 -4.66 -7.74 4.20
CA ILE A 70 -4.71 -7.08 5.50
C ILE A 70 -3.62 -7.71 6.35
N TYR A 71 -2.74 -6.89 6.90
CA TYR A 71 -1.63 -7.37 7.72
C TYR A 71 -1.68 -6.67 9.07
N ASN A 72 -1.59 -7.44 10.16
CA ASN A 72 -1.64 -6.90 11.50
C ASN A 72 -0.22 -6.70 12.03
N ASP A 73 0.05 -5.53 12.60
CA ASP A 73 1.33 -5.26 13.23
C ASP A 73 1.16 -4.16 14.27
N HIS A 74 2.22 -3.87 15.01
CA HIS A 74 2.20 -2.84 16.04
C HIS A 74 2.16 -1.44 15.45
N THR A 75 2.90 -1.22 14.38
CA THR A 75 2.92 0.06 13.66
C THR A 75 2.71 -0.18 12.18
N ILE A 76 2.29 0.88 11.48
CA ILE A 76 2.09 0.84 10.04
C ILE A 76 3.42 0.57 9.33
N GLU A 77 4.48 1.22 9.77
CA GLU A 77 5.80 1.11 9.17
C GLU A 77 6.32 -0.33 9.27
N ASP A 78 6.22 -0.91 10.46
CA ASP A 78 6.64 -2.29 10.67
C ASP A 78 5.82 -3.26 9.82
N GLY A 79 4.52 -3.02 9.74
CA GLY A 79 3.63 -3.87 8.97
C GLY A 79 3.94 -3.85 7.48
N ILE A 80 4.19 -2.68 6.92
CA ILE A 80 4.54 -2.54 5.51
C ILE A 80 5.87 -3.25 5.24
N THR A 81 6.86 -3.02 6.09
CA THR A 81 8.18 -3.60 5.93
C THR A 81 8.13 -5.13 6.04
N ALA A 82 7.43 -5.63 7.05
CA ALA A 82 7.30 -7.08 7.26
C ALA A 82 6.56 -7.75 6.11
N PHE A 83 5.46 -7.14 5.66
CA PHE A 83 4.70 -7.68 4.54
C PHE A 83 5.54 -7.74 3.27
N ALA A 84 6.23 -6.66 2.96
CA ALA A 84 7.06 -6.60 1.77
C ALA A 84 8.17 -7.65 1.79
N HIS A 85 8.74 -7.91 2.96
CA HIS A 85 9.77 -8.91 3.12
C HIS A 85 9.21 -10.33 3.02
N ILE A 86 8.14 -10.62 3.77
CA ILE A 86 7.55 -11.96 3.82
C ILE A 86 7.03 -12.39 2.45
N TYR A 87 6.36 -11.48 1.76
CA TYR A 87 5.73 -11.78 0.47
C TYR A 87 6.60 -11.40 -0.71
N GLN A 88 7.84 -11.00 -0.46
CA GLN A 88 8.85 -10.76 -1.49
C GLN A 88 8.42 -9.72 -2.53
N MET A 89 7.93 -8.58 -2.03
CA MET A 89 7.57 -7.47 -2.91
C MET A 89 8.83 -6.80 -3.45
N ASP A 90 8.81 -6.44 -4.71
CA ASP A 90 9.93 -5.78 -5.38
C ASP A 90 9.85 -4.25 -5.25
N LEU A 91 8.64 -3.71 -5.12
CA LEU A 91 8.41 -2.28 -5.02
C LEU A 91 7.31 -2.01 -4.01
N ILE A 92 7.51 -0.97 -3.19
CA ILE A 92 6.50 -0.47 -2.25
C ILE A 92 6.04 0.90 -2.74
N ALA A 93 4.74 1.04 -2.99
CA ALA A 93 4.14 2.31 -3.37
C ALA A 93 3.37 2.89 -2.19
N LEU A 94 3.63 4.15 -1.89
CA LEU A 94 3.00 4.90 -0.80
C LEU A 94 2.45 6.21 -1.33
N THR A 95 1.49 6.78 -0.60
CA THR A 95 0.97 8.10 -0.91
C THR A 95 1.50 9.14 0.06
N THR A 96 1.39 10.41 -0.31
CA THR A 96 1.77 11.50 0.58
C THR A 96 0.75 11.72 1.71
N HIS A 97 -0.46 11.18 1.57
CA HIS A 97 -1.55 11.43 2.52
C HIS A 97 -2.05 10.18 3.24
N GLY A 98 -1.85 9.00 2.69
CA GLY A 98 -2.30 7.78 3.34
C GLY A 98 -1.57 7.54 4.65
N TYR A 99 -2.29 7.08 5.68
CA TYR A 99 -1.75 6.79 7.01
C TYR A 99 -1.14 8.02 7.70
N GLY A 100 -1.67 9.21 7.45
CA GLY A 100 -1.10 10.43 7.98
C GLY A 100 0.00 10.99 7.10
N GLY A 101 0.19 10.42 5.92
CA GLY A 101 1.04 10.93 4.88
C GLY A 101 2.43 10.34 4.86
N PHE A 102 3.11 10.61 3.77
CA PHE A 102 4.48 10.15 3.55
C PHE A 102 5.45 10.62 4.64
N ARG A 103 5.15 11.76 5.26
CA ARG A 103 5.97 12.32 6.36
C ARG A 103 6.14 11.34 7.50
N ARG A 104 5.13 10.51 7.78
CA ARG A 104 5.18 9.52 8.83
C ARG A 104 6.35 8.56 8.60
N PHE A 105 6.54 8.16 7.37
CA PHE A 105 7.62 7.24 7.03
C PHE A 105 8.98 7.91 7.08
N LEU A 106 9.07 9.18 6.69
CA LEU A 106 10.31 9.92 6.76
C LEU A 106 10.79 10.09 8.20
N HIS A 107 9.88 10.34 9.13
CA HIS A 107 10.24 10.55 10.53
C HIS A 107 10.69 9.27 11.22
N HIS A 108 10.29 8.12 10.74
CA HIS A 108 10.62 6.84 11.35
C HIS A 108 11.77 6.13 10.68
N SER A 109 12.50 6.82 9.84
CA SER A 109 13.64 6.23 9.13
C SER A 109 13.27 4.98 8.33
N ILE A 110 12.02 4.85 7.93
CA ILE A 110 11.60 3.68 7.17
C ILE A 110 12.33 3.65 5.84
N THR A 111 12.65 4.81 5.28
CA THR A 111 13.44 4.90 4.06
C THR A 111 14.80 4.23 4.26
N GLU A 112 15.44 4.49 5.41
CA GLU A 112 16.68 3.80 5.76
C GLU A 112 16.46 2.31 5.94
N ASN A 113 15.39 1.94 6.64
CA ASN A 113 15.06 0.53 6.85
C ASN A 113 14.79 -0.17 5.54
N LEU A 114 14.12 0.48 4.61
CA LEU A 114 13.84 -0.10 3.30
C LEU A 114 15.12 -0.23 2.48
N VAL A 115 16.00 0.75 2.55
CA VAL A 115 17.30 0.66 1.90
C VAL A 115 18.12 -0.46 2.53
N ASN A 116 18.10 -0.57 3.87
CA ASN A 116 18.81 -1.61 4.59
C ASN A 116 18.16 -2.99 4.47
N PHE A 117 16.87 -3.02 4.19
CA PHE A 117 16.12 -4.24 3.97
C PHE A 117 16.32 -4.78 2.57
N SER A 118 17.48 -4.50 2.04
CA SER A 118 17.85 -5.04 0.76
C SER A 118 17.05 -4.45 -0.39
N ASP A 119 16.83 -4.98 -1.31
CA ASP A 119 16.41 -4.77 -2.66
C ASP A 119 15.04 -4.11 -2.86
N LYS A 120 14.39 -3.60 -1.81
CA LYS A 120 13.06 -3.00 -1.95
C LYS A 120 13.19 -1.53 -2.34
N ASN A 121 12.48 -1.17 -3.39
CA ASN A 121 12.41 0.21 -3.85
C ASN A 121 11.16 0.87 -3.30
N LEU A 122 11.26 2.17 -3.05
CA LEU A 122 10.16 2.96 -2.52
C LEU A 122 9.69 3.92 -3.59
N LEU A 123 8.39 3.89 -3.89
CA LEU A 123 7.75 4.82 -4.80
C LEU A 123 6.72 5.63 -4.02
N CYS A 124 6.83 6.95 -4.06
CA CYS A 124 5.89 7.84 -3.40
C CYS A 124 4.95 8.46 -4.43
N LEU A 125 3.65 8.30 -4.20
CA LEU A 125 2.62 8.90 -5.03
C LEU A 125 2.10 10.17 -4.37
N HIS A 126 1.83 11.19 -5.16
CA HIS A 126 1.30 12.46 -4.69
C HIS A 126 -0.20 12.53 -5.00
N PHE A 127 -0.98 12.58 -3.96
CA PHE A 127 -2.43 12.74 -4.10
C PHE A 127 -2.85 14.08 -3.58
#